data_c6efdfcef32fe87a928b956cb38f27c2
#
_entry.id   c6efdfcef32fe87a928b956cb38f27c2
#
_cell.length_a   1.000
_cell.length_b   1.000
_cell.length_c   1.000
_cell.angle_alpha   90.00
_cell.angle_beta   90.00
_cell.angle_gamma   90.00
#
_symmetry.space_group_name_H-M   'P 1'
#
loop_
_entity.id
_entity.type
_entity.pdbx_description
1 polymer ?
#
loop_
_entity_poly.entity_id
_entity_poly.type
_entity_poly.pdbx_seq_one_letter_code
_entity_poly.pdbx_strand_id
1 'polypeptide(L)'
;MSSDHKIVILADTHVGDRTKTLEPALLNAIQKEQPDQILHAGDVCIPEVINQLESIAPTLVVQGNRDWFLGYKLPKEVQIEVNGLKITLAHGHFSIWDWFWNYVRLFLTGDALSDRFFQHKLAKNYPDADIIVYGHLHYTSNEVLDGKHFLNPGVGYPEWRNNFRPGYIILNIFSDGSYKTSMKFTNPEPETTV
;
A
#
# COMPACT_ATOMS: atom_id res chain seq x y z
N MET A 1 -1.22 6.59 28.65
CA MET A 1 -0.77 7.82 27.94
C MET A 1 -0.59 7.44 26.49
N SER A 2 -1.18 8.19 25.58
CA SER A 2 -1.00 8.03 24.15
C SER A 2 0.45 8.35 23.78
N SER A 3 1.12 7.50 23.05
CA SER A 3 2.49 7.72 22.55
C SER A 3 2.43 8.04 21.06
N ASP A 4 3.47 8.65 20.54
CA ASP A 4 3.65 8.81 19.11
C ASP A 4 3.78 7.43 18.46
N HIS A 5 3.26 7.29 17.23
CA HIS A 5 3.21 6.03 16.51
C HIS A 5 3.70 6.21 15.08
N LYS A 6 4.69 5.44 14.66
CA LYS A 6 5.25 5.46 13.32
C LYS A 6 4.81 4.24 12.53
N ILE A 7 4.10 4.47 11.43
CA ILE A 7 3.63 3.43 10.52
C ILE A 7 4.40 3.54 9.20
N VAL A 8 4.90 2.41 8.70
CA VAL A 8 5.39 2.29 7.33
C VAL A 8 4.32 1.63 6.47
N ILE A 9 4.05 2.20 5.30
CA ILE A 9 3.01 1.75 4.37
C ILE A 9 3.67 1.27 3.08
N LEU A 10 3.29 0.06 2.65
CA LEU A 10 3.70 -0.62 1.42
C LEU A 10 2.50 -1.06 0.61
N ALA A 11 2.70 -1.31 -0.68
CA ALA A 11 1.74 -1.96 -1.56
C ALA A 11 2.45 -2.65 -2.72
N ASP A 12 1.76 -3.57 -3.37
CA ASP A 12 2.11 -4.08 -4.70
C ASP A 12 3.58 -4.53 -4.79
N THR A 13 4.02 -5.41 -3.88
CA THR A 13 5.38 -5.96 -3.87
C THR A 13 5.59 -7.04 -4.92
N HIS A 14 4.52 -7.76 -5.31
CA HIS A 14 4.49 -8.74 -6.41
C HIS A 14 5.63 -9.77 -6.40
N VAL A 15 6.12 -10.16 -5.23
CA VAL A 15 7.18 -11.18 -5.11
C VAL A 15 6.64 -12.55 -5.52
N GLY A 16 7.35 -13.24 -6.41
CA GLY A 16 6.90 -14.50 -6.99
C GLY A 16 6.01 -14.34 -8.23
N ASP A 17 5.53 -13.12 -8.52
CA ASP A 17 4.75 -12.78 -9.72
C ASP A 17 5.57 -11.93 -10.71
N ARG A 18 6.12 -10.81 -10.28
CA ARG A 18 6.89 -9.86 -11.13
C ARG A 18 8.35 -9.71 -10.70
N THR A 19 8.65 -10.01 -9.46
CA THR A 19 10.01 -10.03 -8.92
C THR A 19 10.27 -11.34 -8.18
N LYS A 20 11.54 -11.73 -8.04
CA LYS A 20 11.91 -12.98 -7.36
C LYS A 20 11.96 -12.83 -5.84
N THR A 21 12.31 -11.66 -5.37
CA THR A 21 12.52 -11.37 -3.95
C THR A 21 12.00 -9.97 -3.63
N LEU A 22 11.68 -9.72 -2.36
CA LEU A 22 11.48 -8.36 -1.90
C LEU A 22 12.79 -7.58 -2.08
N GLU A 23 12.68 -6.37 -2.63
CA GLU A 23 13.85 -5.53 -2.94
C GLU A 23 14.68 -5.28 -1.67
N PRO A 24 15.97 -5.70 -1.64
CA PRO A 24 16.80 -5.57 -0.43
C PRO A 24 16.96 -4.12 0.04
N ALA A 25 17.07 -3.17 -0.91
CA ALA A 25 17.16 -1.75 -0.58
C ALA A 25 15.89 -1.25 0.11
N LEU A 26 14.70 -1.75 -0.29
CA LEU A 26 13.43 -1.43 0.34
C LEU A 26 13.36 -2.00 1.76
N LEU A 27 13.69 -3.28 1.93
CA LEU A 27 13.69 -3.93 3.24
C LEU A 27 14.63 -3.22 4.23
N ASN A 28 15.86 -2.91 3.79
CA ASN A 28 16.83 -2.17 4.57
C ASN A 28 16.35 -0.76 4.94
N ALA A 29 15.66 -0.08 4.01
CA ALA A 29 15.13 1.25 4.28
C ALA A 29 14.01 1.20 5.34
N ILE A 30 13.09 0.23 5.24
CA ILE A 30 12.02 0.03 6.23
C ILE A 30 12.60 -0.27 7.61
N GLN A 31 13.60 -1.16 7.68
CA GLN A 31 14.23 -1.51 8.95
C GLN A 31 14.92 -0.30 9.62
N LYS A 32 15.54 0.60 8.83
CA LYS A 32 16.15 1.84 9.34
C LYS A 32 15.11 2.83 9.89
N GLU A 33 13.89 2.80 9.40
CA GLU A 33 12.81 3.64 9.91
C GLU A 33 12.37 3.24 11.31
N GLN A 34 12.61 2.00 11.74
CA GLN A 34 12.17 1.46 13.03
C GLN A 34 10.68 1.72 13.28
N PRO A 35 9.79 1.23 12.40
CA PRO A 35 8.37 1.47 12.54
C PRO A 35 7.78 0.70 13.73
N ASP A 36 6.73 1.25 14.35
CA ASP A 36 5.93 0.56 15.35
C ASP A 36 4.98 -0.45 14.67
N GLN A 37 4.60 -0.18 13.40
CA GLN A 37 3.71 -1.01 12.62
C GLN A 37 3.98 -0.86 11.12
N ILE A 38 3.68 -1.93 10.37
CA ILE A 38 3.72 -1.93 8.91
C ILE A 38 2.30 -2.23 8.38
N LEU A 39 1.86 -1.44 7.38
CA LEU A 39 0.63 -1.70 6.63
C LEU A 39 1.00 -2.07 5.20
N HIS A 40 0.50 -3.20 4.70
CA HIS A 40 0.69 -3.62 3.31
C HIS A 40 -0.64 -3.70 2.58
N ALA A 41 -0.84 -2.82 1.60
CA ALA A 41 -2.11 -2.67 0.90
C ALA A 41 -2.35 -3.68 -0.23
N GLY A 42 -1.83 -4.92 -0.09
CA GLY A 42 -2.13 -6.05 -0.97
C GLY A 42 -1.15 -6.28 -2.13
N ASP A 43 -1.41 -7.34 -2.88
CA ASP A 43 -0.54 -7.86 -3.94
C ASP A 43 0.87 -8.22 -3.42
N VAL A 44 0.89 -8.97 -2.31
CA VAL A 44 2.08 -9.54 -1.68
C VAL A 44 2.61 -10.72 -2.49
N CYS A 45 1.71 -11.57 -2.96
CA CYS A 45 1.86 -12.76 -3.78
C CYS A 45 2.49 -13.98 -3.09
N ILE A 46 3.34 -13.84 -2.06
CA ILE A 46 3.88 -14.96 -1.29
C ILE A 46 3.95 -14.65 0.22
N PRO A 47 3.72 -15.64 1.10
CA PRO A 47 3.76 -15.46 2.57
C PRO A 47 5.12 -15.01 3.11
N GLU A 48 6.21 -15.37 2.45
CA GLU A 48 7.58 -15.04 2.86
C GLU A 48 7.81 -13.54 2.99
N VAL A 49 7.13 -12.73 2.17
CA VAL A 49 7.18 -11.25 2.28
C VAL A 49 6.60 -10.80 3.60
N ILE A 50 5.45 -11.38 4.00
CA ILE A 50 4.81 -11.05 5.28
C ILE A 50 5.76 -11.40 6.44
N ASN A 51 6.35 -12.59 6.42
CA ASN A 51 7.31 -13.03 7.45
C ASN A 51 8.53 -12.09 7.53
N GLN A 52 9.05 -11.63 6.38
CA GLN A 52 10.16 -10.68 6.35
C GLN A 52 9.77 -9.32 6.96
N LEU A 53 8.59 -8.81 6.66
CA LEU A 53 8.09 -7.56 7.23
C LEU A 53 7.79 -7.70 8.73
N GLU A 54 7.18 -8.82 9.16
CA GLU A 54 6.91 -9.11 10.56
C GLU A 54 8.19 -9.27 11.41
N SER A 55 9.32 -9.62 10.79
CA SER A 55 10.60 -9.63 11.49
C SER A 55 11.09 -8.22 11.85
N ILE A 56 10.53 -7.17 11.25
CA ILE A 56 10.86 -5.76 11.52
C ILE A 56 9.84 -5.16 12.51
N ALA A 57 8.54 -5.30 12.22
CA ALA A 57 7.46 -4.78 13.05
C ALA A 57 6.14 -5.54 12.80
N PRO A 58 5.17 -5.48 13.72
CA PRO A 58 3.82 -6.01 13.51
C PRO A 58 3.24 -5.54 12.18
N THR A 59 2.82 -6.48 11.31
CA THR A 59 2.42 -6.19 9.94
C THR A 59 0.94 -6.53 9.71
N LEU A 60 0.17 -5.59 9.21
CA LEU A 60 -1.20 -5.81 8.74
C LEU A 60 -1.21 -5.81 7.21
N VAL A 61 -1.83 -6.84 6.64
CA VAL A 61 -1.86 -7.07 5.19
C VAL A 61 -3.29 -7.28 4.74
N VAL A 62 -3.66 -6.71 3.61
CA VAL A 62 -4.94 -6.98 2.95
C VAL A 62 -4.76 -7.73 1.64
N GLN A 63 -5.82 -8.38 1.18
CA GLN A 63 -5.80 -9.16 -0.05
C GLN A 63 -5.83 -8.25 -1.27
N GLY A 64 -4.82 -8.38 -2.13
CA GLY A 64 -4.84 -7.83 -3.48
C GLY A 64 -5.45 -8.80 -4.50
N ASN A 65 -5.60 -8.35 -5.74
CA ASN A 65 -6.15 -9.20 -6.80
C ASN A 65 -5.20 -10.35 -7.16
N ARG A 66 -3.88 -10.16 -7.08
CA ARG A 66 -2.90 -11.24 -7.35
C ARG A 66 -2.91 -12.26 -6.23
N ASP A 67 -3.00 -11.83 -4.97
CA ASP A 67 -3.13 -12.72 -3.82
C ASP A 67 -4.36 -13.63 -3.97
N TRP A 68 -5.49 -13.04 -4.40
CA TRP A 68 -6.72 -13.79 -4.65
C TRP A 68 -6.53 -14.82 -5.79
N PHE A 69 -5.93 -14.44 -6.91
CA PHE A 69 -5.64 -15.35 -8.03
C PHE A 69 -4.70 -16.49 -7.62
N LEU A 70 -3.75 -16.24 -6.73
CA LEU A 70 -2.81 -17.23 -6.20
C LEU A 70 -3.41 -18.08 -5.06
N GLY A 71 -4.65 -17.78 -4.65
CA GLY A 71 -5.37 -18.55 -3.63
C GLY A 71 -5.04 -18.17 -2.19
N TYR A 72 -4.35 -17.06 -1.95
CA TYR A 72 -4.09 -16.56 -0.61
C TYR A 72 -5.33 -15.90 -0.01
N LYS A 73 -5.71 -16.37 1.18
CA LYS A 73 -6.87 -15.85 1.93
C LYS A 73 -6.39 -14.82 2.95
N LEU A 74 -6.32 -13.58 2.53
CA LEU A 74 -6.06 -12.43 3.39
C LEU A 74 -7.36 -11.64 3.61
N PRO A 75 -7.46 -10.81 4.66
CA PRO A 75 -8.60 -9.91 4.83
C PRO A 75 -8.71 -8.94 3.65
N LYS A 76 -9.93 -8.63 3.22
CA LYS A 76 -10.15 -7.68 2.11
C LYS A 76 -9.86 -6.24 2.52
N GLU A 77 -10.09 -5.95 3.79
CA GLU A 77 -9.86 -4.67 4.43
C GLU A 77 -9.49 -4.86 5.90
N VAL A 78 -8.78 -3.89 6.43
CA VAL A 78 -8.47 -3.78 7.86
C VAL A 78 -8.72 -2.35 8.29
N GLN A 79 -9.39 -2.16 9.43
CA GLN A 79 -9.61 -0.85 10.03
C GLN A 79 -8.90 -0.81 11.38
N ILE A 80 -8.14 0.23 11.60
CA ILE A 80 -7.44 0.49 12.87
C ILE A 80 -7.73 1.91 13.34
N GLU A 81 -7.62 2.13 14.62
CA GLU A 81 -7.68 3.46 15.22
C GLU A 81 -6.41 3.72 16.01
N VAL A 82 -5.72 4.80 15.70
CA VAL A 82 -4.48 5.20 16.35
C VAL A 82 -4.60 6.66 16.76
N ASN A 83 -4.52 6.93 18.05
CA ASN A 83 -4.62 8.28 18.62
C ASN A 83 -5.86 9.08 18.15
N GLY A 84 -6.99 8.36 17.96
CA GLY A 84 -8.25 8.94 17.49
C GLY A 84 -8.40 9.04 15.98
N LEU A 85 -7.37 8.73 15.18
CA LEU A 85 -7.44 8.68 13.72
C LEU A 85 -7.90 7.29 13.25
N LYS A 86 -8.93 7.26 12.44
CA LYS A 86 -9.46 6.05 11.82
C LYS A 86 -8.78 5.80 10.47
N ILE A 87 -8.02 4.72 10.38
CA ILE A 87 -7.25 4.35 9.22
C ILE A 87 -7.87 3.09 8.61
N THR A 88 -8.24 3.16 7.34
CA THR A 88 -8.69 2.00 6.57
C THR A 88 -7.60 1.58 5.60
N LEU A 89 -7.23 0.30 5.67
CA LEU A 89 -6.32 -0.36 4.74
C LEU A 89 -7.14 -1.24 3.80
N ALA A 90 -7.05 -1.03 2.49
CA ALA A 90 -7.72 -1.82 1.47
C ALA A 90 -6.87 -1.84 0.20
N HIS A 91 -6.99 -2.88 -0.64
CA HIS A 91 -6.25 -2.88 -1.91
C HIS A 91 -6.90 -1.99 -2.97
N GLY A 92 -8.23 -1.86 -2.91
CA GLY A 92 -8.98 -0.94 -3.76
C GLY A 92 -9.89 -1.60 -4.78
N HIS A 93 -9.87 -2.90 -4.97
CA HIS A 93 -10.90 -3.61 -5.70
C HIS A 93 -11.88 -4.25 -4.71
N PHE A 94 -13.18 -4.06 -4.94
CA PHE A 94 -14.24 -4.55 -4.04
C PHE A 94 -14.79 -5.91 -4.46
N SER A 95 -14.68 -6.24 -5.77
CA SER A 95 -15.11 -7.52 -6.31
C SER A 95 -14.42 -7.82 -7.64
N ILE A 96 -14.49 -9.09 -8.09
CA ILE A 96 -13.97 -9.50 -9.39
C ILE A 96 -14.71 -8.80 -10.54
N TRP A 97 -16.01 -8.52 -10.37
CA TRP A 97 -16.81 -7.77 -11.35
C TRP A 97 -16.34 -6.34 -11.47
N ASP A 98 -15.95 -5.75 -10.38
CA ASP A 98 -15.39 -4.42 -10.31
C ASP A 98 -14.05 -4.34 -11.06
N TRP A 99 -13.17 -5.30 -10.80
CA TRP A 99 -11.91 -5.48 -11.53
C TRP A 99 -12.15 -5.69 -13.04
N PHE A 100 -13.12 -6.55 -13.42
CA PHE A 100 -13.46 -6.83 -14.82
C PHE A 100 -13.97 -5.57 -15.53
N TRP A 101 -14.92 -4.84 -14.92
CA TRP A 101 -15.45 -3.62 -15.52
C TRP A 101 -14.43 -2.50 -15.63
N ASN A 102 -13.49 -2.40 -14.69
CA ASN A 102 -12.36 -1.49 -14.77
C ASN A 102 -11.47 -1.83 -15.96
N TYR A 103 -11.24 -3.11 -16.23
CA TYR A 103 -10.47 -3.58 -17.39
C TYR A 103 -11.19 -3.30 -18.72
N VAL A 104 -12.49 -3.55 -18.78
CA VAL A 104 -13.33 -3.23 -19.95
C VAL A 104 -13.31 -1.73 -20.24
N ARG A 105 -13.45 -0.90 -19.23
CA ARG A 105 -13.37 0.55 -19.36
C ARG A 105 -12.00 1.00 -19.87
N LEU A 106 -10.92 0.51 -19.29
CA LEU A 106 -9.55 0.78 -19.73
C LEU A 106 -9.38 0.45 -21.23
N PHE A 107 -9.89 -0.70 -21.66
CA PHE A 107 -9.84 -1.11 -23.06
C PHE A 107 -10.65 -0.22 -24.00
N LEU A 108 -11.81 0.26 -23.55
CA LEU A 108 -12.72 1.08 -24.38
C LEU A 108 -12.34 2.56 -24.42
N THR A 109 -11.77 3.10 -23.34
CA THR A 109 -11.49 4.56 -23.21
C THR A 109 -10.03 4.91 -23.34
N GLY A 110 -9.12 3.94 -23.23
CA GLY A 110 -7.68 4.20 -23.12
C GLY A 110 -7.26 4.91 -21.83
N ASP A 111 -8.24 5.31 -21.01
CA ASP A 111 -8.00 5.94 -19.72
C ASP A 111 -7.74 4.86 -18.67
N ALA A 112 -6.51 4.82 -18.17
CA ALA A 112 -6.30 4.31 -16.83
C ALA A 112 -7.27 5.06 -15.90
N LEU A 113 -7.96 4.34 -15.02
CA LEU A 113 -8.85 4.95 -14.05
C LEU A 113 -8.11 6.12 -13.40
N SER A 114 -8.65 7.32 -13.53
CA SER A 114 -8.06 8.46 -12.85
C SER A 114 -8.08 8.15 -11.35
N ASP A 115 -6.98 8.44 -10.65
CA ASP A 115 -6.89 8.27 -9.19
C ASP A 115 -8.12 8.80 -8.47
N ARG A 116 -8.67 9.92 -8.91
CA ARG A 116 -9.85 10.56 -8.33
C ARG A 116 -11.11 9.69 -8.38
N PHE A 117 -11.38 9.00 -9.49
CA PHE A 117 -12.53 8.11 -9.55
C PHE A 117 -12.41 6.97 -8.52
N PHE A 118 -11.20 6.45 -8.39
CA PHE A 118 -10.89 5.38 -7.45
C PHE A 118 -10.99 5.86 -6.00
N GLN A 119 -10.47 7.04 -5.71
CA GLN A 119 -10.54 7.70 -4.40
C GLN A 119 -12.00 7.99 -4.00
N HIS A 120 -12.83 8.54 -4.88
CA HIS A 120 -14.26 8.75 -4.61
C HIS A 120 -14.99 7.45 -4.29
N LYS A 121 -14.65 6.37 -4.98
CA LYS A 121 -15.21 5.05 -4.70
C LYS A 121 -14.79 4.53 -3.33
N LEU A 122 -13.52 4.65 -2.97
CA LEU A 122 -13.01 4.31 -1.65
C LEU A 122 -13.68 5.16 -0.56
N ALA A 123 -13.78 6.48 -0.76
CA ALA A 123 -14.45 7.38 0.18
C ALA A 123 -15.90 6.98 0.45
N LYS A 124 -16.62 6.56 -0.59
CA LYS A 124 -18.02 6.12 -0.47
C LYS A 124 -18.14 4.81 0.31
N ASN A 125 -17.19 3.89 0.17
CA ASN A 125 -17.21 2.61 0.87
C ASN A 125 -16.71 2.73 2.32
N TYR A 126 -15.86 3.72 2.60
CA TYR A 126 -15.27 3.96 3.93
C TYR A 126 -15.59 5.37 4.43
N PRO A 127 -16.88 5.67 4.72
CA PRO A 127 -17.33 7.02 5.08
C PRO A 127 -16.70 7.53 6.39
N ASP A 128 -16.38 6.62 7.32
CA ASP A 128 -15.86 6.96 8.65
C ASP A 128 -14.33 7.02 8.72
N ALA A 129 -13.62 6.69 7.64
CA ALA A 129 -12.16 6.74 7.62
C ALA A 129 -11.65 8.19 7.51
N ASP A 130 -10.65 8.55 8.31
CA ASP A 130 -9.88 9.79 8.18
C ASP A 130 -8.76 9.61 7.16
N ILE A 131 -8.11 8.44 7.19
CA ILE A 131 -7.02 8.06 6.28
C ILE A 131 -7.40 6.76 5.57
N ILE A 132 -7.25 6.74 4.24
CA ILE A 132 -7.46 5.55 3.41
C ILE A 132 -6.14 5.17 2.75
N VAL A 133 -5.61 4.02 3.13
CA VAL A 133 -4.40 3.42 2.56
C VAL A 133 -4.83 2.41 1.49
N TYR A 134 -4.28 2.54 0.28
CA TYR A 134 -4.65 1.66 -0.83
C TYR A 134 -3.47 1.37 -1.77
N GLY A 135 -3.60 0.37 -2.64
CA GLY A 135 -2.63 -0.04 -3.66
C GLY A 135 -3.24 -0.08 -5.06
N HIS A 136 -2.95 -1.15 -5.82
CA HIS A 136 -3.58 -1.55 -7.08
C HIS A 136 -3.21 -0.70 -8.32
N LEU A 137 -3.16 0.61 -8.21
CA LEU A 137 -2.95 1.50 -9.36
C LEU A 137 -1.48 1.63 -9.76
N HIS A 138 -0.56 1.21 -8.89
CA HIS A 138 0.89 1.35 -9.08
C HIS A 138 1.38 2.79 -9.21
N TYR A 139 0.54 3.78 -8.89
CA TYR A 139 0.89 5.20 -8.84
C TYR A 139 0.92 5.67 -7.39
N THR A 140 1.84 6.56 -7.10
CA THR A 140 1.92 7.18 -5.77
C THR A 140 0.83 8.22 -5.59
N SER A 141 0.19 8.22 -4.41
CA SER A 141 -0.75 9.27 -4.01
C SER A 141 -0.54 9.65 -2.55
N ASN A 142 -0.59 10.93 -2.28
CA ASN A 142 -0.52 11.51 -0.94
C ASN A 142 -1.36 12.80 -0.97
N GLU A 143 -2.68 12.64 -0.99
CA GLU A 143 -3.63 13.72 -1.29
C GLU A 143 -4.79 13.73 -0.30
N VAL A 144 -5.29 14.92 0.00
CA VAL A 144 -6.51 15.12 0.75
C VAL A 144 -7.65 15.45 -0.21
N LEU A 145 -8.70 14.65 -0.20
CA LEU A 145 -9.90 14.82 -1.00
C LEU A 145 -11.14 14.64 -0.12
N ASP A 146 -12.05 15.61 -0.15
CA ASP A 146 -13.31 15.60 0.62
C ASP A 146 -13.11 15.30 2.11
N GLY A 147 -12.06 15.87 2.71
CA GLY A 147 -11.72 15.73 4.13
C GLY A 147 -11.06 14.39 4.51
N LYS A 148 -10.80 13.51 3.55
CA LYS A 148 -10.10 12.23 3.75
C LYS A 148 -8.71 12.26 3.14
N HIS A 149 -7.72 11.67 3.82
CA HIS A 149 -6.37 11.56 3.31
C HIS A 149 -6.16 10.21 2.62
N PHE A 150 -5.80 10.25 1.36
CA PHE A 150 -5.55 9.08 0.51
C PHE A 150 -4.05 8.84 0.38
N LEU A 151 -3.62 7.64 0.76
CA LEU A 151 -2.21 7.23 0.75
C LEU A 151 -2.02 5.99 -0.12
N ASN A 152 -1.27 6.13 -1.21
CA ASN A 152 -0.82 5.03 -2.04
C ASN A 152 0.71 5.12 -2.22
N PRO A 153 1.48 4.15 -1.75
CA PRO A 153 2.94 4.18 -1.86
C PRO A 153 3.46 3.88 -3.27
N GLY A 154 2.57 3.50 -4.20
CA GLY A 154 2.96 2.94 -5.49
C GLY A 154 3.36 1.48 -5.35
N VAL A 155 4.43 1.05 -6.02
CA VAL A 155 4.90 -0.35 -6.01
C VAL A 155 6.16 -0.54 -5.18
N GLY A 156 6.26 -1.71 -4.56
CA GLY A 156 7.42 -2.14 -3.76
C GLY A 156 8.54 -2.80 -4.55
N TYR A 157 8.56 -2.69 -5.88
CA TYR A 157 9.60 -3.23 -6.76
C TYR A 157 9.95 -2.22 -7.87
N PRO A 158 11.11 -2.36 -8.57
CA PRO A 158 11.46 -1.49 -9.68
C PRO A 158 10.50 -1.64 -10.86
N GLU A 159 9.74 -0.57 -11.18
CA GLU A 159 8.84 -0.50 -12.33
C GLU A 159 8.94 0.90 -12.98
N TRP A 160 8.58 1.01 -14.27
CA TRP A 160 8.63 2.29 -14.99
C TRP A 160 7.72 3.39 -14.38
N ARG A 161 6.59 3.01 -13.75
CA ARG A 161 5.66 3.94 -13.10
C ARG A 161 6.25 4.63 -11.87
N ASN A 162 7.22 4.01 -11.22
CA ASN A 162 7.94 4.59 -10.09
C ASN A 162 9.38 4.99 -10.43
N ASN A 163 9.69 5.15 -11.73
CA ASN A 163 11.04 5.42 -12.23
C ASN A 163 12.07 4.40 -11.73
N PHE A 164 11.66 3.13 -11.67
CA PHE A 164 12.44 1.99 -11.17
C PHE A 164 12.91 2.14 -9.72
N ARG A 165 12.18 2.90 -8.90
CA ARG A 165 12.47 3.17 -7.50
C ARG A 165 11.32 2.69 -6.61
N PRO A 166 11.47 1.54 -5.91
CA PRO A 166 10.49 1.06 -4.96
C PRO A 166 10.07 2.13 -3.95
N GLY A 167 8.76 2.26 -3.74
CA GLY A 167 8.19 3.31 -2.90
C GLY A 167 7.63 2.78 -1.58
N TYR A 168 7.64 3.64 -0.55
CA TYR A 168 6.93 3.44 0.70
C TYR A 168 6.53 4.80 1.30
N ILE A 169 5.54 4.79 2.20
CA ILE A 169 5.13 5.98 2.93
C ILE A 169 5.45 5.80 4.41
N ILE A 170 5.94 6.86 5.05
CA ILE A 170 6.00 6.98 6.50
C ILE A 170 4.81 7.82 6.93
N LEU A 171 4.01 7.29 7.86
CA LEU A 171 2.93 7.98 8.54
C LEU A 171 3.30 8.07 10.02
N ASN A 172 3.62 9.28 10.49
CA ASN A 172 3.83 9.55 11.90
C ASN A 172 2.55 10.14 12.49
N ILE A 173 2.03 9.50 13.52
CA ILE A 173 0.82 9.92 14.24
C ILE A 173 1.26 10.32 15.64
N PHE A 174 1.02 11.58 16.02
CA PHE A 174 1.41 12.11 17.29
C PHE A 174 0.35 11.84 18.37
N SER A 175 0.78 11.93 19.62
CA SER A 175 -0.07 11.65 20.79
C SER A 175 -1.28 12.58 20.92
N ASP A 176 -1.25 13.74 20.25
CA ASP A 176 -2.35 14.72 20.18
C ASP A 176 -3.34 14.45 19.03
N GLY A 177 -3.14 13.36 18.26
CA GLY A 177 -3.95 13.01 17.10
C GLY A 177 -3.56 13.73 15.81
N SER A 178 -2.60 14.64 15.83
CA SER A 178 -2.04 15.20 14.60
C SER A 178 -1.16 14.16 13.89
N TYR A 179 -0.93 14.32 12.58
CA TYR A 179 -0.11 13.38 11.84
C TYR A 179 0.69 14.03 10.71
N LYS A 180 1.72 13.37 10.27
CA LYS A 180 2.56 13.77 9.13
C LYS A 180 2.85 12.58 8.25
N THR A 181 2.79 12.77 6.93
CA THR A 181 3.13 11.76 5.92
C THR A 181 4.39 12.15 5.17
N SER A 182 5.16 11.15 4.74
CA SER A 182 6.33 11.34 3.90
C SER A 182 6.43 10.21 2.89
N MET A 183 6.38 10.53 1.59
CA MET A 183 6.67 9.59 0.52
C MET A 183 8.17 9.38 0.43
N LYS A 184 8.61 8.13 0.36
CA LYS A 184 10.00 7.72 0.24
C LYS A 184 10.19 6.78 -0.94
N PHE A 185 11.36 6.84 -1.55
CA PHE A 185 11.76 5.94 -2.62
C PHE A 185 13.16 5.41 -2.35
N THR A 186 13.38 4.16 -2.72
CA THR A 186 14.70 3.54 -2.67
C THR A 186 15.25 3.37 -4.08
N ASN A 187 16.56 3.31 -4.23
CA ASN A 187 17.16 2.85 -5.47
C ASN A 187 17.27 1.33 -5.37
N PRO A 188 16.91 0.58 -6.43
CA PRO A 188 17.16 -0.85 -6.46
C PRO A 188 18.67 -1.10 -6.32
N GLU A 189 19.01 -2.22 -5.70
CA GLU A 189 20.41 -2.66 -5.65
C GLU A 189 20.88 -2.95 -7.09
N PRO A 190 22.13 -2.57 -7.46
CA PRO A 190 22.66 -2.92 -8.78
C PRO A 190 22.67 -4.44 -8.92
N GLU A 191 22.13 -4.94 -10.04
CA GLU A 191 22.21 -6.37 -10.36
C GLU A 191 23.69 -6.80 -10.30
N THR A 192 24.04 -7.65 -9.36
CA THR A 192 25.32 -8.34 -9.37
C THR A 192 25.30 -9.30 -10.53
N THR A 193 25.81 -8.86 -11.67
CA THR A 193 26.16 -9.76 -12.78
C THR A 193 27.23 -10.73 -12.28
N VAL A 194 26.79 -11.97 -12.00
CA VAL A 194 27.65 -13.14 -11.78
C VAL A 194 27.98 -13.75 -13.13
#